data_c6eac76684230faf069cf688dddbf58c
#
_entry.id   c6eac76684230faf069cf688dddbf58c
#
_cell.length_a   1.000
_cell.length_b   1.000
_cell.length_c   1.000
_cell.angle_alpha   90.00
_cell.angle_beta   90.00
_cell.angle_gamma   90.00
#
_symmetry.space_group_name_H-M   'P 1'
#
loop_
_entity.id
_entity.type
_entity.pdbx_description
1 polymer ?
#
loop_
_entity_poly.entity_id
_entity_poly.type
_entity_poly.pdbx_seq_one_letter_code
_entity_poly.pdbx_strand_id
1 'polypeptide(L)'
;TGITGGGYNTLDRFKFIPNNMGTWTMSQDTDVPTGQGFAKSLKIDCTTADASPAASDRLQLQQVFEGQNLQYLKKGTSSAESLTASFWVKSNKTGTYIVEIRDMDNSRIISKSYTISSANTWEKKTITYAGDTSGALDNDNAGSIRLNFWLGAGTDYTSGTLATSWERYTAANRAVGQVNLADNTA
;
A
#
# COMPACT_ATOMS: atom_id res chain seq x y z
N THR A 1 7.45 21.55 8.97
CA THR A 1 6.12 21.37 9.60
C THR A 1 5.43 20.18 8.99
N GLY A 2 5.02 19.22 9.81
CA GLY A 2 4.26 18.06 9.35
C GLY A 2 2.84 18.45 8.94
N ILE A 3 2.28 17.69 8.00
CA ILE A 3 0.89 17.81 7.56
C ILE A 3 0.09 16.73 8.27
N THR A 4 -1.06 17.08 8.83
CA THR A 4 -1.99 16.16 9.48
C THR A 4 -3.19 15.88 8.57
N GLY A 5 -3.76 14.69 8.70
CA GLY A 5 -4.95 14.28 7.96
C GLY A 5 -4.66 13.54 6.66
N GLY A 6 -5.72 13.08 6.03
CA GLY A 6 -5.65 12.32 4.78
C GLY A 6 -5.58 13.21 3.54
N GLY A 7 -5.17 12.63 2.42
CA GLY A 7 -5.18 13.30 1.12
C GLY A 7 -3.84 13.23 0.37
N TYR A 8 -3.70 14.04 -0.68
CA TYR A 8 -2.47 14.22 -1.48
C TYR A 8 -1.67 15.40 -0.93
N ASN A 9 -1.07 15.24 0.25
CA ASN A 9 -0.55 16.40 0.98
C ASN A 9 0.98 16.47 1.04
N THR A 10 1.71 15.39 0.78
CA THR A 10 3.16 15.32 1.06
C THR A 10 4.01 14.75 -0.04
N LEU A 11 3.52 13.77 -0.78
CA LEU A 11 4.17 13.18 -1.94
C LEU A 11 3.32 13.41 -3.17
N ASP A 12 3.97 13.78 -4.26
CA ASP A 12 3.33 13.82 -5.56
C ASP A 12 2.74 12.44 -5.89
N ARG A 13 1.46 12.43 -6.29
CA ARG A 13 0.69 11.26 -6.69
C ARG A 13 0.38 10.22 -5.59
N PHE A 14 0.88 10.40 -4.36
CA PHE A 14 0.53 9.51 -3.25
C PHE A 14 -0.54 10.14 -2.37
N LYS A 15 -1.54 9.34 -2.01
CA LYS A 15 -2.62 9.69 -1.10
C LYS A 15 -2.50 8.90 0.19
N PHE A 16 -2.51 9.60 1.32
CA PHE A 16 -2.60 8.98 2.64
C PHE A 16 -4.06 8.87 3.09
N ILE A 17 -4.43 7.75 3.67
CA ILE A 17 -5.81 7.45 4.11
C ILE A 17 -5.77 6.93 5.54
N PRO A 18 -5.87 7.81 6.54
CA PRO A 18 -6.02 7.43 7.94
C PRO A 18 -7.50 7.35 8.33
N ASN A 19 -8.24 6.41 7.75
CA ASN A 19 -9.68 6.29 8.02
C ASN A 19 -9.90 5.72 9.42
N ASN A 20 -10.17 6.59 10.39
CA ASN A 20 -10.43 6.32 11.80
C ASN A 20 -9.34 5.49 12.53
N MET A 21 -8.12 5.48 12.04
CA MET A 21 -7.01 4.75 12.66
C MET A 21 -5.97 5.72 13.23
N GLY A 22 -6.25 6.29 14.39
CA GLY A 22 -5.36 7.20 15.08
C GLY A 22 -5.18 8.55 14.41
N THR A 23 -4.23 9.34 14.91
CA THR A 23 -3.84 10.63 14.32
C THR A 23 -2.41 10.55 13.83
N TRP A 24 -2.16 11.10 12.64
CA TRP A 24 -0.89 10.95 11.94
C TRP A 24 -0.36 12.27 11.43
N THR A 25 0.94 12.42 11.48
CA THR A 25 1.66 13.54 10.88
C THR A 25 2.57 13.02 9.78
N MET A 26 2.52 13.66 8.61
CA MET A 26 3.39 13.34 7.49
C MET A 26 4.42 14.44 7.31
N SER A 27 5.66 14.08 7.11
CA SER A 27 6.77 15.02 6.90
C SER A 27 7.82 14.44 5.97
N GLN A 28 8.64 15.34 5.42
CA GLN A 28 9.88 14.96 4.76
C GLN A 28 10.97 14.79 5.82
N ASP A 29 11.73 13.69 5.74
CA ASP A 29 12.81 13.39 6.67
C ASP A 29 14.15 13.28 5.93
N THR A 30 15.26 13.46 6.65
CA THR A 30 16.63 13.25 6.18
C THR A 30 17.15 11.85 6.49
N ASP A 31 16.44 11.08 7.30
CA ASP A 31 16.74 9.69 7.55
C ASP A 31 16.42 8.86 6.30
N VAL A 32 17.44 8.36 5.64
CA VAL A 32 17.38 7.64 4.36
C VAL A 32 18.31 6.43 4.38
N PRO A 33 18.09 5.43 3.52
CA PRO A 33 19.01 4.29 3.42
C PRO A 33 20.38 4.76 2.90
N THR A 34 21.41 4.55 3.73
CA THR A 34 22.78 5.03 3.48
C THR A 34 23.35 4.47 2.19
N GLY A 35 23.98 5.34 1.41
CA GLY A 35 24.66 4.95 0.17
C GLY A 35 23.74 4.63 -1.02
N GLN A 36 22.43 4.84 -0.88
CA GLN A 36 21.46 4.52 -1.93
C GLN A 36 21.04 5.74 -2.78
N GLY A 37 21.63 6.91 -2.55
CA GLY A 37 21.40 8.11 -3.36
C GLY A 37 20.12 8.88 -3.02
N PHE A 38 19.39 8.52 -1.99
CA PHE A 38 18.20 9.26 -1.54
C PHE A 38 18.60 10.47 -0.69
N ALA A 39 18.06 11.63 -0.99
CA ALA A 39 18.23 12.84 -0.19
C ALA A 39 17.18 12.97 0.92
N LYS A 40 16.00 12.40 0.71
CA LYS A 40 14.84 12.51 1.60
C LYS A 40 14.01 11.23 1.60
N SER A 41 13.26 11.03 2.68
CA SER A 41 12.23 10.01 2.81
C SER A 41 10.89 10.64 3.20
N LEU A 42 9.81 9.89 3.01
CA LEU A 42 8.52 10.18 3.63
C LEU A 42 8.51 9.58 5.04
N LYS A 43 8.31 10.41 6.05
CA LYS A 43 8.00 9.98 7.42
C LYS A 43 6.49 10.08 7.64
N ILE A 44 5.89 9.00 8.13
CA ILE A 44 4.51 8.92 8.58
C ILE A 44 4.56 8.58 10.06
N ASP A 45 4.16 9.50 10.92
CA ASP A 45 4.37 9.47 12.35
C ASP A 45 3.02 9.40 13.08
N CYS A 46 2.83 8.38 13.91
CA CYS A 46 1.63 8.21 14.72
C CYS A 46 1.69 9.11 15.95
N THR A 47 0.82 10.10 16.02
CA THR A 47 0.77 11.05 17.15
C THR A 47 -0.30 10.72 18.18
N THR A 48 -1.31 9.94 17.78
CA THR A 48 -2.32 9.38 18.69
C THR A 48 -2.62 7.96 18.25
N ALA A 49 -2.32 7.00 19.11
CA ALA A 49 -2.51 5.58 18.82
C ALA A 49 -3.99 5.18 18.77
N ASP A 50 -4.27 4.14 17.99
CA ASP A 50 -5.52 3.37 18.01
C ASP A 50 -5.19 1.88 18.07
N ALA A 51 -5.23 1.33 19.28
CA ALA A 51 -4.93 -0.07 19.53
C ALA A 51 -6.10 -1.02 19.20
N SER A 52 -7.30 -0.47 18.98
CA SER A 52 -8.53 -1.26 18.81
C SER A 52 -9.37 -0.75 17.63
N PRO A 53 -8.86 -0.83 16.40
CA PRO A 53 -9.56 -0.33 15.23
C PRO A 53 -10.92 -1.03 15.04
N ALA A 54 -11.93 -0.28 14.63
CA ALA A 54 -13.22 -0.83 14.25
C ALA A 54 -13.08 -1.67 12.96
N ALA A 55 -14.09 -2.49 12.65
CA ALA A 55 -14.05 -3.41 11.51
C ALA A 55 -13.75 -2.71 10.17
N SER A 56 -14.32 -1.53 9.95
CA SER A 56 -14.16 -0.76 8.70
C SER A 56 -12.97 0.19 8.66
N ASP A 57 -12.19 0.29 9.74
CA ASP A 57 -11.07 1.21 9.82
C ASP A 57 -9.88 0.74 8.98
N ARG A 58 -9.16 1.71 8.42
CA ARG A 58 -8.00 1.39 7.57
C ARG A 58 -6.98 2.51 7.54
N LEU A 59 -5.75 2.10 7.46
CA LEU A 59 -4.60 2.98 7.28
C LEU A 59 -3.83 2.56 6.03
N GLN A 60 -3.75 3.44 5.04
CA GLN A 60 -3.13 3.14 3.75
C GLN A 60 -2.34 4.33 3.21
N LEU A 61 -1.24 4.02 2.53
CA LEU A 61 -0.62 4.91 1.55
C LEU A 61 -0.88 4.34 0.17
N GLN A 62 -1.46 5.13 -0.73
CA GLN A 62 -1.85 4.66 -2.06
C GLN A 62 -1.36 5.57 -3.18
N GLN A 63 -1.11 4.96 -4.34
CA GLN A 63 -0.90 5.63 -5.62
C GLN A 63 -1.90 5.09 -6.64
N VAL A 64 -2.43 5.98 -7.49
CA VAL A 64 -3.35 5.62 -8.58
C VAL A 64 -2.65 5.86 -9.91
N PHE A 65 -2.80 4.92 -10.82
CA PHE A 65 -2.27 4.98 -12.18
C PHE A 65 -3.41 5.01 -13.19
N GLU A 66 -3.31 5.92 -14.14
CA GLU A 66 -4.26 6.07 -15.24
C GLU A 66 -4.15 4.91 -16.23
N GLY A 67 -5.27 4.45 -16.76
CA GLY A 67 -5.30 3.32 -17.66
C GLY A 67 -4.51 3.52 -18.96
N GLN A 68 -4.55 4.72 -19.54
CA GLN A 68 -3.78 5.05 -20.74
C GLN A 68 -2.26 4.86 -20.58
N ASN A 69 -1.72 4.96 -19.34
CA ASN A 69 -0.31 4.81 -19.04
C ASN A 69 0.09 3.34 -18.82
N LEU A 70 -0.87 2.39 -18.84
CA LEU A 70 -0.66 1.00 -18.45
C LEU A 70 -0.94 0.00 -19.57
N GLN A 71 -1.21 0.45 -20.79
CA GLN A 71 -1.59 -0.42 -21.91
C GLN A 71 -0.50 -1.45 -22.29
N TYR A 72 0.75 -1.12 -22.04
CA TYR A 72 1.90 -2.02 -22.25
C TYR A 72 1.88 -3.26 -21.34
N LEU A 73 1.11 -3.24 -20.25
CA LEU A 73 0.93 -4.41 -19.38
C LEU A 73 0.12 -5.53 -20.04
N LYS A 74 -0.57 -5.25 -21.14
CA LYS A 74 -1.39 -6.21 -21.88
C LYS A 74 -2.38 -6.97 -20.98
N LYS A 75 -2.80 -6.32 -19.88
CA LYS A 75 -3.71 -6.92 -18.91
C LYS A 75 -5.01 -7.37 -19.58
N GLY A 76 -5.55 -8.51 -19.15
CA GLY A 76 -6.71 -9.14 -19.78
C GLY A 76 -6.38 -10.00 -20.99
N THR A 77 -5.11 -10.24 -21.30
CA THR A 77 -4.67 -11.11 -22.40
C THR A 77 -3.79 -12.25 -21.89
N SER A 78 -3.60 -13.30 -22.69
CA SER A 78 -2.68 -14.39 -22.37
C SER A 78 -1.22 -13.94 -22.27
N SER A 79 -0.89 -12.75 -22.76
CA SER A 79 0.43 -12.14 -22.72
C SER A 79 0.54 -11.05 -21.65
N ALA A 80 -0.32 -11.08 -20.62
CA ALA A 80 -0.28 -10.11 -19.54
C ALA A 80 1.07 -10.10 -18.83
N GLU A 81 1.67 -8.92 -18.72
CA GLU A 81 2.99 -8.71 -18.14
C GLU A 81 2.93 -8.68 -16.61
N SER A 82 3.98 -9.15 -15.95
CA SER A 82 4.14 -9.04 -14.51
C SER A 82 4.52 -7.62 -14.09
N LEU A 83 4.17 -7.24 -12.86
CA LEU A 83 4.54 -5.98 -12.24
C LEU A 83 5.47 -6.23 -11.05
N THR A 84 6.51 -5.41 -10.91
CA THR A 84 7.39 -5.48 -9.73
C THR A 84 7.41 -4.13 -9.02
N ALA A 85 7.04 -4.15 -7.74
CA ALA A 85 7.22 -3.03 -6.83
C ALA A 85 8.53 -3.20 -6.06
N SER A 86 9.40 -2.17 -6.07
CA SER A 86 10.62 -2.15 -5.28
C SER A 86 10.72 -0.84 -4.50
N PHE A 87 10.96 -0.95 -3.19
CA PHE A 87 10.98 0.22 -2.30
C PHE A 87 11.86 -0.04 -1.08
N TRP A 88 12.32 1.03 -0.47
CA TRP A 88 12.94 0.99 0.85
C TRP A 88 11.90 1.35 1.91
N VAL A 89 11.93 0.62 3.02
CA VAL A 89 11.02 0.81 4.13
C VAL A 89 11.75 0.69 5.45
N LYS A 90 11.34 1.51 6.42
CA LYS A 90 11.79 1.49 7.80
C LYS A 90 10.57 1.67 8.69
N SER A 91 10.47 0.92 9.77
CA SER A 91 9.42 1.07 10.78
C SER A 91 9.98 0.80 12.17
N ASN A 92 9.43 1.44 13.18
CA ASN A 92 9.67 1.10 14.59
C ASN A 92 8.99 -0.23 14.98
N LYS A 93 8.04 -0.73 14.16
CA LYS A 93 7.31 -1.97 14.40
C LYS A 93 7.67 -3.04 13.38
N THR A 94 8.19 -4.16 13.87
CA THR A 94 8.44 -5.37 13.06
C THR A 94 7.14 -6.13 12.81
N GLY A 95 7.11 -6.97 11.79
CA GLY A 95 5.96 -7.82 11.48
C GLY A 95 5.64 -7.88 9.99
N THR A 96 4.46 -8.38 9.70
CA THR A 96 3.97 -8.57 8.33
C THR A 96 3.18 -7.36 7.87
N TYR A 97 3.52 -6.87 6.69
CA TYR A 97 2.87 -5.76 6.00
C TYR A 97 2.37 -6.23 4.63
N ILE A 98 1.30 -5.63 4.15
CA ILE A 98 0.69 -6.02 2.88
C ILE A 98 0.82 -4.89 1.86
N VAL A 99 1.19 -5.25 0.63
CA VAL A 99 1.06 -4.39 -0.56
C VAL A 99 0.06 -5.03 -1.51
N GLU A 100 -0.94 -4.24 -1.91
CA GLU A 100 -2.04 -4.66 -2.77
C GLU A 100 -2.00 -3.90 -4.09
N ILE A 101 -2.24 -4.59 -5.18
CA ILE A 101 -2.64 -4.00 -6.45
C ILE A 101 -4.13 -4.23 -6.63
N ARG A 102 -4.88 -3.14 -6.85
CA ARG A 102 -6.30 -3.17 -7.13
C ARG A 102 -6.55 -2.66 -8.55
N ASP A 103 -7.16 -3.48 -9.36
CA ASP A 103 -7.76 -3.10 -10.64
C ASP A 103 -9.17 -2.56 -10.34
N MET A 104 -9.39 -1.29 -10.65
CA MET A 104 -10.64 -0.60 -10.40
C MET A 104 -11.63 -0.79 -11.54
N ASP A 105 -11.16 -0.97 -12.78
CA ASP A 105 -12.00 -1.14 -13.96
C ASP A 105 -12.74 -2.49 -13.92
N ASN A 106 -12.05 -3.54 -13.47
CA ASN A 106 -12.60 -4.90 -13.47
C ASN A 106 -12.90 -5.44 -12.06
N SER A 107 -12.78 -4.60 -11.01
CA SER A 107 -12.98 -5.01 -9.62
C SER A 107 -12.19 -6.26 -9.24
N ARG A 108 -10.86 -6.24 -9.47
CA ARG A 108 -9.97 -7.33 -9.15
C ARG A 108 -8.84 -6.89 -8.22
N ILE A 109 -8.28 -7.83 -7.47
CA ILE A 109 -7.20 -7.58 -6.51
C ILE A 109 -6.13 -8.67 -6.58
N ILE A 110 -4.92 -8.30 -6.20
CA ILE A 110 -3.85 -9.20 -5.79
C ILE A 110 -3.07 -8.53 -4.66
N SER A 111 -2.78 -9.29 -3.60
CA SER A 111 -2.06 -8.82 -2.41
C SER A 111 -0.85 -9.68 -2.15
N LYS A 112 0.25 -9.07 -1.72
CA LYS A 112 1.47 -9.77 -1.31
C LYS A 112 1.93 -9.23 0.03
N SER A 113 2.48 -10.10 0.84
CA SER A 113 3.08 -9.73 2.11
C SER A 113 4.58 -9.45 1.98
N TYR A 114 5.09 -8.57 2.83
CA TYR A 114 6.51 -8.43 3.13
C TYR A 114 6.70 -8.32 4.64
N THR A 115 7.85 -8.67 5.12
CA THR A 115 8.18 -8.59 6.55
C THR A 115 9.18 -7.49 6.80
N ILE A 116 8.93 -6.65 7.80
CA ILE A 116 9.95 -5.80 8.41
C ILE A 116 10.57 -6.62 9.54
N SER A 117 11.83 -6.98 9.39
CA SER A 117 12.53 -7.94 10.27
C SER A 117 13.22 -7.25 11.45
N SER A 118 13.68 -6.02 11.25
CA SER A 118 14.41 -5.24 12.26
C SER A 118 13.81 -3.87 12.44
N ALA A 119 13.40 -3.54 13.67
CA ALA A 119 12.88 -2.22 13.99
C ALA A 119 13.94 -1.13 13.72
N ASN A 120 13.48 0.02 13.26
CA ASN A 120 14.31 1.20 13.00
C ASN A 120 15.47 0.98 12.01
N THR A 121 15.32 0.00 11.12
CA THR A 121 16.35 -0.35 10.11
C THR A 121 15.75 -0.23 8.71
N TRP A 122 16.49 0.41 7.79
CA TRP A 122 16.10 0.47 6.39
C TRP A 122 16.26 -0.89 5.71
N GLU A 123 15.19 -1.41 5.16
CA GLU A 123 15.16 -2.67 4.42
C GLU A 123 14.63 -2.44 3.00
N LYS A 124 15.32 -2.98 1.99
CA LYS A 124 14.81 -3.00 0.61
C LYS A 124 13.85 -4.16 0.43
N LYS A 125 12.67 -3.87 -0.10
CA LYS A 125 11.69 -4.88 -0.48
C LYS A 125 11.49 -4.88 -1.98
N THR A 126 11.32 -6.07 -2.54
CA THR A 126 11.00 -6.29 -3.95
C THR A 126 9.88 -7.33 -4.03
N ILE A 127 8.77 -6.97 -4.65
CA ILE A 127 7.57 -7.78 -4.71
C ILE A 127 7.11 -7.86 -6.16
N THR A 128 7.01 -9.07 -6.70
CA THR A 128 6.54 -9.29 -8.07
C THR A 128 5.12 -9.87 -8.05
N TYR A 129 4.26 -9.28 -8.85
CA TYR A 129 2.88 -9.68 -9.07
C TYR A 129 2.78 -10.29 -10.48
N ALA A 130 2.14 -11.45 -10.58
CA ALA A 130 1.86 -12.04 -11.89
C ALA A 130 0.96 -11.14 -12.74
N GLY A 131 1.11 -11.20 -14.04
CA GLY A 131 0.18 -10.56 -14.97
C GLY A 131 -1.23 -11.11 -14.80
N ASP A 132 -2.25 -10.26 -14.91
CA ASP A 132 -3.64 -10.69 -14.86
C ASP A 132 -4.17 -10.89 -16.27
N THR A 133 -4.54 -12.12 -16.60
CA THR A 133 -5.09 -12.48 -17.91
C THR A 133 -6.59 -12.17 -18.05
N SER A 134 -7.20 -11.60 -17.01
CA SER A 134 -8.64 -11.31 -16.97
C SER A 134 -8.91 -9.82 -16.85
N GLY A 135 -9.78 -9.28 -17.73
CA GLY A 135 -10.22 -7.90 -17.71
C GLY A 135 -9.14 -6.91 -18.19
N ALA A 136 -9.36 -6.33 -19.36
CA ALA A 136 -8.51 -5.27 -19.89
C ALA A 136 -8.66 -3.98 -19.06
N LEU A 137 -7.63 -3.16 -19.04
CA LEU A 137 -7.72 -1.81 -18.48
C LEU A 137 -8.29 -0.84 -19.52
N ASP A 138 -9.08 0.12 -19.05
CA ASP A 138 -9.60 1.17 -19.90
C ASP A 138 -8.44 2.06 -20.40
N ASN A 139 -8.51 2.46 -21.67
CA ASN A 139 -7.49 3.33 -22.26
C ASN A 139 -7.90 4.80 -22.14
N ASP A 140 -8.00 5.30 -20.93
CA ASP A 140 -8.38 6.66 -20.62
C ASP A 140 -7.51 7.29 -19.50
N ASN A 141 -7.82 8.50 -19.11
CA ASN A 141 -7.13 9.23 -18.05
C ASN A 141 -7.75 9.01 -16.65
N ALA A 142 -8.72 8.12 -16.52
CA ALA A 142 -9.22 7.71 -15.21
C ALA A 142 -8.25 6.77 -14.51
N GLY A 143 -8.40 6.63 -13.22
CA GLY A 143 -7.57 5.74 -12.43
C GLY A 143 -7.99 4.29 -12.60
N SER A 144 -7.16 3.45 -13.20
CA SER A 144 -7.41 2.03 -13.46
C SER A 144 -6.73 1.11 -12.46
N ILE A 145 -5.46 1.36 -12.13
CA ILE A 145 -4.72 0.56 -11.13
C ILE A 145 -4.42 1.41 -9.90
N ARG A 146 -4.62 0.80 -8.74
CA ARG A 146 -4.26 1.37 -7.45
C ARG A 146 -3.24 0.47 -6.76
N LEU A 147 -2.10 1.05 -6.39
CA LEU A 147 -1.11 0.43 -5.52
C LEU A 147 -1.37 0.91 -4.09
N ASN A 148 -1.68 -0.01 -3.19
CA ASN A 148 -1.95 0.27 -1.78
C ASN A 148 -0.89 -0.37 -0.89
N PHE A 149 -0.20 0.44 -0.10
CA PHE A 149 0.56 -0.01 1.05
C PHE A 149 -0.37 0.01 2.26
N TRP A 150 -0.67 -1.16 2.82
CA TRP A 150 -1.43 -1.27 4.05
C TRP A 150 -0.51 -1.03 5.24
N LEU A 151 -0.97 -0.21 6.18
CA LEU A 151 -0.27 0.13 7.42
C LEU A 151 -1.10 -0.24 8.65
N GLY A 152 -2.39 -0.48 8.45
CA GLY A 152 -3.33 -0.96 9.45
C GLY A 152 -4.68 -1.26 8.81
N ALA A 153 -5.41 -2.23 9.36
CA ALA A 153 -6.69 -2.68 8.81
C ALA A 153 -7.58 -3.32 9.87
N GLY A 154 -8.85 -2.96 9.88
CA GLY A 154 -9.89 -3.64 10.65
C GLY A 154 -10.33 -4.95 10.01
N THR A 155 -11.25 -5.65 10.69
CA THR A 155 -11.65 -7.03 10.33
C THR A 155 -12.37 -7.14 9.00
N ASP A 156 -12.98 -6.06 8.48
CA ASP A 156 -13.57 -6.06 7.13
C ASP A 156 -12.54 -6.34 6.03
N TYR A 157 -11.25 -6.14 6.32
CA TYR A 157 -10.16 -6.28 5.35
C TYR A 157 -9.21 -7.45 5.66
N THR A 158 -9.34 -8.07 6.85
CA THR A 158 -8.36 -9.05 7.36
C THR A 158 -8.96 -10.40 7.69
N SER A 159 -10.28 -10.58 7.65
CA SER A 159 -10.98 -11.78 8.12
C SER A 159 -11.06 -12.94 7.11
N GLY A 160 -10.60 -12.72 5.89
CA GLY A 160 -10.65 -13.73 4.83
C GLY A 160 -9.33 -14.49 4.64
N THR A 161 -9.02 -14.81 3.38
CA THR A 161 -7.74 -15.39 2.95
C THR A 161 -7.03 -14.39 2.07
N LEU A 162 -5.74 -14.12 2.31
CA LEU A 162 -5.00 -13.13 1.52
C LEU A 162 -5.04 -13.47 0.02
N ALA A 163 -5.44 -12.51 -0.80
CA ALA A 163 -5.54 -12.62 -2.25
C ALA A 163 -4.15 -12.72 -2.91
N THR A 164 -3.44 -13.83 -2.73
CA THR A 164 -2.05 -14.01 -3.23
C THR A 164 -1.95 -14.22 -4.74
N SER A 165 -3.07 -14.42 -5.42
CA SER A 165 -3.24 -14.43 -6.88
C SER A 165 -4.36 -13.49 -7.26
N TRP A 166 -4.45 -13.12 -8.56
CA TRP A 166 -5.53 -12.27 -9.03
C TRP A 166 -6.89 -12.92 -8.82
N GLU A 167 -7.74 -12.22 -8.11
CA GLU A 167 -9.12 -12.66 -7.85
C GLU A 167 -10.10 -11.49 -7.97
N ARG A 168 -11.39 -11.79 -7.97
CA ARG A 168 -12.44 -10.78 -7.85
C ARG A 168 -12.32 -10.07 -6.51
N TYR A 169 -12.55 -8.77 -6.48
CA TYR A 169 -12.49 -7.97 -5.27
C TYR A 169 -13.34 -8.58 -4.15
N THR A 170 -12.68 -8.94 -3.07
CA THR A 170 -13.28 -9.37 -1.81
C THR A 170 -12.63 -8.58 -0.69
N ALA A 171 -13.40 -7.74 0.01
CA ALA A 171 -12.84 -6.83 1.02
C ALA A 171 -12.02 -7.59 2.07
N ALA A 172 -12.53 -8.69 2.59
CA ALA A 172 -11.91 -9.49 3.64
C ALA A 172 -10.54 -10.09 3.27
N ASN A 173 -10.23 -10.23 1.96
CA ASN A 173 -9.02 -10.87 1.46
C ASN A 173 -7.86 -9.90 1.21
N ARG A 174 -8.06 -8.60 1.46
CA ARG A 174 -7.14 -7.55 1.01
C ARG A 174 -5.88 -7.41 1.84
N ALA A 175 -6.01 -7.51 3.17
CA ALA A 175 -4.94 -7.18 4.11
C ALA A 175 -4.78 -8.24 5.23
N VAL A 176 -5.05 -9.50 4.93
CA VAL A 176 -4.94 -10.59 5.91
C VAL A 176 -3.51 -10.72 6.41
N GLY A 177 -3.33 -10.69 7.73
CA GLY A 177 -2.02 -10.75 8.37
C GLY A 177 -1.32 -9.40 8.54
N GLN A 178 -1.95 -8.29 8.11
CA GLN A 178 -1.41 -6.95 8.29
C GLN A 178 -1.23 -6.62 9.78
N VAL A 179 -0.02 -6.22 10.17
CA VAL A 179 0.23 -5.66 11.50
C VAL A 179 -0.50 -4.32 11.67
N ASN A 180 -1.03 -4.04 12.85
CA ASN A 180 -1.59 -2.73 13.13
C ASN A 180 -0.44 -1.75 13.48
N LEU A 181 -0.13 -0.81 12.58
CA LEU A 181 0.87 0.23 12.83
C LEU A 181 0.32 1.34 13.76
N ALA A 182 -1.01 1.47 13.84
CA ALA A 182 -1.65 2.51 14.64
C ALA A 182 -1.71 2.20 16.15
N ASP A 183 -1.32 1.00 16.60
CA ASP A 183 -1.37 0.65 18.03
C ASP A 183 -0.21 1.23 18.84
N ASN A 184 0.69 1.98 18.22
CA ASN A 184 1.88 2.52 18.86
C ASN A 184 2.18 3.93 18.34
N THR A 185 2.46 4.85 19.25
CA THR A 185 3.04 6.15 18.92
C THR A 185 4.55 6.02 18.77
N ALA A 186 5.13 6.70 17.78
CA ALA A 186 6.59 6.71 17.57
C ALA A 186 7.29 7.61 18.58
#